data_442701f530988babaa5361ddc7555c31
#
_entry.id   442701f530988babaa5361ddc7555c31
#
_cell.length_a   1.000
_cell.length_b   1.000
_cell.length_c   1.000
_cell.angle_alpha   90.00
_cell.angle_beta   90.00
_cell.angle_gamma   90.00
#
_symmetry.space_group_name_H-M   'P 1'
#
loop_
_entity.id
_entity.type
_entity.pdbx_description
1 polymer ?
#
loop_
_entity_poly.entity_id
_entity_poly.type
_entity_poly.pdbx_seq_one_letter_code
_entity_poly.pdbx_strand_id
1 'polypeptide(L)'
;SYKASDYEQGVISNFSSRGPSLTENVIHPTITAPGAVIISALNSYTSGFNKNDVDVVAAAKLGNNPKQYYYGPKQGTSMSTPFVTGVIALWYQANPNLTHEQIMTIIKETAINDEFTAQEGQNAWGYGKINPYEGLKRALKLASTDGINDIQNSEAPVSFHKGNNAWRILFNTNESSASIRVTDLNGRLVSQQTLEQPKRGEETVVSLESLPAGVYLINVTTTKANITRKVVKK
;
A
#
# COMPACT_ATOMS: atom_id res chain seq x y z
N SER A 1 -13.86 32.37 10.04
CA SER A 1 -13.81 31.42 8.92
C SER A 1 -12.36 31.20 8.49
N TYR A 2 -11.98 29.98 8.26
CA TYR A 2 -10.65 29.63 7.78
C TYR A 2 -10.61 29.86 6.27
N LYS A 3 -9.60 30.60 5.77
CA LYS A 3 -9.36 30.75 4.35
C LYS A 3 -8.07 30.03 3.99
N ALA A 4 -8.07 29.34 2.84
CA ALA A 4 -6.86 28.67 2.35
C ALA A 4 -5.69 29.64 2.13
N SER A 5 -6.00 30.92 1.80
CA SER A 5 -5.02 31.99 1.67
C SER A 5 -4.31 32.37 2.98
N ASP A 6 -4.83 31.96 4.13
CA ASP A 6 -4.23 32.28 5.43
C ASP A 6 -3.07 31.33 5.79
N TYR A 7 -2.82 30.34 4.91
CA TYR A 7 -1.79 29.32 5.11
C TYR A 7 -0.88 29.21 3.90
N GLU A 8 0.40 29.28 4.14
CA GLU A 8 1.41 29.02 3.12
C GLU A 8 1.55 27.52 2.88
N GLN A 9 1.55 27.12 1.62
CA GLN A 9 1.70 25.71 1.25
C GLN A 9 3.12 25.22 1.54
N GLY A 10 3.20 24.04 2.13
CA GLY A 10 4.48 23.40 2.43
C GLY A 10 5.09 23.79 3.77
N VAL A 11 4.60 24.85 4.42
CA VAL A 11 5.07 25.31 5.73
C VAL A 11 4.34 24.57 6.87
N ILE A 12 5.07 24.33 7.96
CA ILE A 12 4.45 23.74 9.15
C ILE A 12 3.58 24.77 9.87
N SER A 13 2.36 24.37 10.22
CA SER A 13 1.44 25.26 10.93
C SER A 13 1.98 25.59 12.32
N ASN A 14 1.73 26.83 12.80
CA ASN A 14 2.17 27.30 14.10
C ASN A 14 1.59 26.52 15.28
N PHE A 15 0.41 25.91 15.10
CA PHE A 15 -0.24 25.06 16.09
C PHE A 15 0.26 23.60 16.10
N SER A 16 1.15 23.23 15.16
CA SER A 16 1.65 21.86 15.08
C SER A 16 2.49 21.51 16.31
N SER A 17 2.19 20.37 16.91
CA SER A 17 2.99 19.86 18.01
C SER A 17 4.39 19.49 17.54
N ARG A 18 5.39 19.81 18.36
CA ARG A 18 6.80 19.56 18.09
C ARG A 18 7.42 18.67 19.16
N GLY A 19 8.39 17.87 18.78
CA GLY A 19 9.26 17.13 19.66
C GLY A 19 10.35 18.03 20.32
N PRO A 20 11.31 17.42 21.03
CA PRO A 20 11.44 15.98 21.22
C PRO A 20 10.45 15.38 22.20
N SER A 21 10.28 14.06 22.20
CA SER A 21 9.57 13.38 23.28
C SER A 21 10.27 13.60 24.61
N LEU A 22 9.49 13.88 25.66
CA LEU A 22 10.03 14.08 27.01
C LEU A 22 10.21 12.77 27.78
N THR A 23 9.56 11.70 27.35
CA THR A 23 9.47 10.42 28.08
C THR A 23 10.01 9.23 27.30
N GLU A 24 10.16 9.35 25.99
CA GLU A 24 10.53 8.26 25.11
C GLU A 24 11.70 8.67 24.21
N ASN A 25 12.62 7.74 23.99
CA ASN A 25 13.75 7.96 23.07
C ASN A 25 13.34 7.64 21.62
N VAL A 26 12.23 8.25 21.17
CA VAL A 26 11.68 8.10 19.83
C VAL A 26 11.44 9.46 19.18
N ILE A 27 11.41 9.48 17.86
CA ILE A 27 11.18 10.68 17.09
C ILE A 27 9.69 11.03 17.14
N HIS A 28 9.38 12.23 17.65
CA HIS A 28 8.05 12.83 17.59
C HIS A 28 8.11 14.25 17.02
N PRO A 29 7.16 14.60 16.13
CA PRO A 29 6.20 13.71 15.49
C PRO A 29 6.88 12.66 14.63
N THR A 30 6.23 11.54 14.33
CA THR A 30 6.79 10.52 13.41
C THR A 30 6.78 11.02 11.97
N ILE A 31 5.68 11.63 11.55
CA ILE A 31 5.44 12.09 10.18
C ILE A 31 4.49 13.27 10.19
N THR A 32 4.54 14.12 9.20
CA THR A 32 3.61 15.23 9.00
C THR A 32 2.67 14.97 7.83
N ALA A 33 1.47 15.56 7.92
CA ALA A 33 0.43 15.49 6.91
C ALA A 33 -0.42 16.77 6.92
N PRO A 34 -1.20 17.04 5.86
CA PRO A 34 -2.10 18.17 5.82
C PRO A 34 -3.04 18.21 7.03
N GLY A 35 -3.10 19.34 7.72
CA GLY A 35 -3.90 19.54 8.92
C GLY A 35 -4.55 20.92 9.03
N ALA A 36 -4.29 21.81 8.07
CA ALA A 36 -4.89 23.13 7.98
C ALA A 36 -6.00 23.16 6.93
N VAL A 37 -7.15 23.74 7.28
CA VAL A 37 -8.33 23.91 6.39
C VAL A 37 -8.76 22.58 5.71
N ILE A 38 -8.84 21.53 6.50
CA ILE A 38 -9.29 20.22 6.00
C ILE A 38 -10.82 20.19 5.96
N ILE A 39 -11.36 20.09 4.76
CA ILE A 39 -12.82 19.99 4.54
C ILE A 39 -13.26 18.55 4.74
N SER A 40 -14.20 18.36 5.67
CA SER A 40 -14.74 17.04 6.01
C SER A 40 -16.21 17.15 6.41
N ALA A 41 -16.86 15.99 6.61
CA ALA A 41 -18.22 15.93 7.09
C ALA A 41 -18.34 16.51 8.51
N LEU A 42 -19.33 17.38 8.68
CA LEU A 42 -19.70 17.91 9.98
C LEU A 42 -20.79 17.04 10.64
N ASN A 43 -20.89 17.11 11.96
CA ASN A 43 -21.97 16.45 12.69
C ASN A 43 -23.33 17.09 12.38
N SER A 44 -23.99 16.57 11.34
CA SER A 44 -25.29 17.10 10.88
C SER A 44 -26.47 16.67 11.75
N TYR A 45 -26.24 15.98 12.86
CA TYR A 45 -27.27 15.57 13.84
C TYR A 45 -27.37 16.51 15.04
N THR A 46 -26.34 17.34 15.27
CA THR A 46 -26.42 18.40 16.26
C THR A 46 -27.21 19.60 15.70
N SER A 47 -27.99 20.26 16.54
CA SER A 47 -28.63 21.53 16.20
C SER A 47 -27.56 22.62 16.09
N GLY A 48 -27.59 23.40 15.02
CA GLY A 48 -26.73 24.57 14.90
C GLY A 48 -26.05 24.77 13.56
N PHE A 49 -25.97 23.74 12.70
CA PHE A 49 -25.47 23.95 11.33
C PHE A 49 -26.61 24.15 10.34
N ASN A 50 -26.49 25.15 9.49
CA ASN A 50 -27.33 25.35 8.31
C ASN A 50 -26.45 25.70 7.11
N LYS A 51 -27.00 25.63 5.90
CA LYS A 51 -26.26 25.88 4.66
C LYS A 51 -25.65 27.28 4.50
N ASN A 52 -26.08 28.21 5.34
CA ASN A 52 -25.63 29.60 5.30
C ASN A 52 -24.58 29.89 6.41
N ASP A 53 -24.23 28.90 7.23
CA ASP A 53 -23.19 29.08 8.23
C ASP A 53 -21.83 29.29 7.57
N VAL A 54 -21.05 30.21 8.11
CA VAL A 54 -19.72 30.57 7.57
C VAL A 54 -18.75 29.38 7.55
N ASP A 55 -19.00 28.38 8.38
CA ASP A 55 -18.19 27.17 8.47
C ASP A 55 -18.76 26.01 7.63
N VAL A 56 -19.83 26.25 6.85
CA VAL A 56 -20.39 25.27 5.92
C VAL A 56 -20.00 25.62 4.49
N VAL A 57 -19.17 24.77 3.89
CA VAL A 57 -18.69 24.97 2.50
C VAL A 57 -19.54 24.19 1.50
N ALA A 58 -20.21 23.13 1.94
CA ALA A 58 -21.09 22.31 1.10
C ALA A 58 -22.18 21.65 1.93
N ALA A 59 -23.31 21.35 1.28
CA ALA A 59 -24.40 20.55 1.84
C ALA A 59 -24.84 19.51 0.81
N ALA A 60 -25.10 18.29 1.24
CA ALA A 60 -25.54 17.19 0.39
C ALA A 60 -26.80 16.52 0.96
N LYS A 61 -27.63 15.95 0.08
CA LYS A 61 -28.70 15.02 0.45
C LYS A 61 -28.29 13.63 0.00
N LEU A 62 -28.61 12.62 0.80
CA LEU A 62 -28.33 11.23 0.48
C LEU A 62 -29.62 10.52 0.09
N GLY A 63 -29.72 10.16 -1.18
CA GLY A 63 -30.91 9.49 -1.73
C GLY A 63 -32.19 10.29 -1.48
N ASN A 64 -33.26 9.63 -1.04
CA ASN A 64 -34.57 10.23 -0.75
C ASN A 64 -34.70 10.81 0.68
N ASN A 65 -33.60 10.83 1.46
CA ASN A 65 -33.60 11.40 2.79
C ASN A 65 -33.75 12.94 2.70
N PRO A 66 -34.76 13.57 3.33
CA PRO A 66 -34.92 15.02 3.31
C PRO A 66 -33.82 15.75 4.08
N LYS A 67 -33.07 15.05 4.92
CA LYS A 67 -32.00 15.62 5.74
C LYS A 67 -30.85 16.13 4.89
N GLN A 68 -30.30 17.28 5.25
CA GLN A 68 -29.06 17.81 4.72
C GLN A 68 -27.87 17.39 5.60
N TYR A 69 -26.80 17.04 4.94
CA TYR A 69 -25.52 16.73 5.55
C TYR A 69 -24.51 17.79 5.15
N TYR A 70 -23.78 18.32 6.10
CA TYR A 70 -22.93 19.49 5.93
C TYR A 70 -21.46 19.09 5.94
N TYR A 71 -20.69 19.86 5.19
CA TYR A 71 -19.24 19.75 5.11
C TYR A 71 -18.62 21.09 5.44
N GLY A 72 -17.54 21.09 6.19
CA GLY A 72 -16.87 22.31 6.58
C GLY A 72 -15.39 22.12 6.92
N PRO A 73 -14.65 23.22 6.99
CA PRO A 73 -13.24 23.22 7.32
C PRO A 73 -13.01 22.99 8.82
N LYS A 74 -12.00 22.20 9.10
CA LYS A 74 -11.40 22.05 10.44
C LYS A 74 -9.90 22.12 10.32
N GLN A 75 -9.21 22.45 11.39
CA GLN A 75 -7.75 22.46 11.45
C GLN A 75 -7.24 21.86 12.75
N GLY A 76 -6.03 21.36 12.70
CA GLY A 76 -5.32 20.76 13.82
C GLY A 76 -4.57 19.50 13.43
N THR A 77 -3.67 19.05 14.26
CA THR A 77 -3.02 17.74 14.15
C THR A 77 -4.04 16.60 14.22
N SER A 78 -5.20 16.84 14.85
CA SER A 78 -6.35 15.94 14.84
C SER A 78 -6.94 15.70 13.44
N MET A 79 -6.69 16.57 12.46
CA MET A 79 -7.07 16.40 11.05
C MET A 79 -5.95 15.73 10.24
N SER A 80 -4.70 15.94 10.62
CA SER A 80 -3.57 15.23 10.01
C SER A 80 -3.57 13.73 10.34
N THR A 81 -3.95 13.36 11.57
CA THR A 81 -3.97 11.96 12.01
C THR A 81 -4.87 11.06 11.14
N PRO A 82 -6.16 11.36 10.91
CA PRO A 82 -7.00 10.55 10.05
C PRO A 82 -6.55 10.57 8.58
N PHE A 83 -5.88 11.63 8.12
CA PHE A 83 -5.26 11.65 6.81
C PHE A 83 -4.19 10.56 6.69
N VAL A 84 -3.26 10.49 7.65
CA VAL A 84 -2.24 9.44 7.71
C VAL A 84 -2.87 8.05 7.84
N THR A 85 -3.92 7.92 8.68
CA THR A 85 -4.66 6.66 8.84
C THR A 85 -5.26 6.18 7.52
N GLY A 86 -5.86 7.08 6.74
CA GLY A 86 -6.40 6.78 5.41
C GLY A 86 -5.32 6.33 4.42
N VAL A 87 -4.16 6.98 4.43
CA VAL A 87 -3.02 6.58 3.61
C VAL A 87 -2.54 5.18 3.97
N ILE A 88 -2.38 4.88 5.27
CA ILE A 88 -1.96 3.56 5.73
C ILE A 88 -3.01 2.49 5.39
N ALA A 89 -4.31 2.82 5.47
CA ALA A 89 -5.38 1.91 5.06
C ALA A 89 -5.29 1.53 3.57
N LEU A 90 -4.93 2.47 2.69
CA LEU A 90 -4.67 2.18 1.28
C LEU A 90 -3.44 1.27 1.09
N TRP A 91 -2.40 1.44 1.90
CA TRP A 91 -1.24 0.56 1.88
C TRP A 91 -1.60 -0.85 2.36
N TYR A 92 -2.44 -0.99 3.40
CA TYR A 92 -2.98 -2.29 3.82
C TYR A 92 -3.89 -2.94 2.77
N GLN A 93 -4.69 -2.15 2.05
CA GLN A 93 -5.47 -2.67 0.93
C GLN A 93 -4.57 -3.25 -0.17
N ALA A 94 -3.42 -2.63 -0.41
CA ALA A 94 -2.43 -3.10 -1.39
C ALA A 94 -1.64 -4.31 -0.89
N ASN A 95 -1.35 -4.36 0.41
CA ASN A 95 -0.65 -5.45 1.08
C ASN A 95 -1.21 -5.67 2.49
N PRO A 96 -2.18 -6.58 2.67
CA PRO A 96 -2.79 -6.86 3.97
C PRO A 96 -1.83 -7.45 5.03
N ASN A 97 -0.66 -7.92 4.61
CA ASN A 97 0.32 -8.57 5.49
C ASN A 97 1.39 -7.60 6.04
N LEU A 98 1.27 -6.29 5.78
CA LEU A 98 2.21 -5.31 6.30
C LEU A 98 2.28 -5.37 7.84
N THR A 99 3.49 -5.46 8.36
CA THR A 99 3.73 -5.31 9.80
C THR A 99 3.88 -3.83 10.18
N HIS A 100 3.79 -3.54 11.47
CA HIS A 100 4.04 -2.19 11.98
C HIS A 100 5.44 -1.69 11.59
N GLU A 101 6.46 -2.54 11.71
CA GLU A 101 7.85 -2.21 11.37
C GLU A 101 8.00 -1.90 9.87
N GLN A 102 7.30 -2.65 9.01
CA GLN A 102 7.28 -2.38 7.57
C GLN A 102 6.60 -1.05 7.25
N ILE A 103 5.49 -0.72 7.91
CA ILE A 103 4.85 0.59 7.76
C ILE A 103 5.79 1.72 8.20
N MET A 104 6.45 1.58 9.34
CA MET A 104 7.44 2.55 9.80
C MET A 104 8.61 2.70 8.82
N THR A 105 9.06 1.60 8.23
CA THR A 105 10.09 1.61 7.19
C THR A 105 9.62 2.33 5.92
N ILE A 106 8.40 2.04 5.46
CA ILE A 106 7.81 2.75 4.31
C ILE A 106 7.74 4.25 4.57
N ILE A 107 7.28 4.67 5.75
CA ILE A 107 7.23 6.08 6.14
C ILE A 107 8.61 6.72 6.06
N LYS A 108 9.63 6.09 6.65
CA LYS A 108 11.00 6.60 6.67
C LYS A 108 11.62 6.71 5.28
N GLU A 109 11.43 5.69 4.44
CA GLU A 109 12.05 5.61 3.12
C GLU A 109 11.37 6.50 2.08
N THR A 110 10.09 6.82 2.27
CA THR A 110 9.29 7.50 1.26
C THR A 110 8.85 8.91 1.64
N ALA A 111 9.08 9.34 2.88
CA ALA A 111 8.76 10.70 3.32
C ALA A 111 9.43 11.75 2.43
N ILE A 112 8.67 12.79 2.09
CA ILE A 112 9.19 13.91 1.31
C ILE A 112 9.98 14.84 2.25
N ASN A 113 11.22 15.08 1.89
CA ASN A 113 12.07 16.07 2.53
C ASN A 113 12.41 17.15 1.49
N ASP A 114 12.16 18.39 1.85
CA ASP A 114 12.34 19.57 1.03
C ASP A 114 12.95 20.72 1.83
N GLU A 115 13.01 21.91 1.23
CA GLU A 115 13.54 23.11 1.86
C GLU A 115 12.85 23.47 3.16
N PHE A 116 11.54 23.25 3.28
CA PHE A 116 10.79 23.54 4.50
C PHE A 116 11.12 22.56 5.63
N THR A 117 11.25 21.27 5.31
CA THR A 117 11.63 20.26 6.30
C THR A 117 13.05 20.47 6.81
N ALA A 118 13.94 20.99 5.97
CA ALA A 118 15.32 21.28 6.33
C ALA A 118 15.44 22.45 7.32
N GLN A 119 14.56 23.45 7.23
CA GLN A 119 14.62 24.66 8.05
C GLN A 119 14.29 24.38 9.53
N GLU A 120 13.26 23.57 9.81
CA GLU A 120 12.76 23.33 11.17
C GLU A 120 13.19 21.98 11.75
N GLY A 121 13.70 21.09 10.90
CA GLY A 121 14.29 19.82 11.29
C GLY A 121 13.32 18.79 11.86
N GLN A 122 13.88 17.72 12.39
CA GLN A 122 13.17 16.51 12.75
C GLN A 122 12.18 16.69 13.91
N ASN A 123 12.42 17.60 14.83
CA ASN A 123 11.49 17.87 15.94
C ASN A 123 10.16 18.50 15.47
N ALA A 124 10.16 19.12 14.28
CA ALA A 124 8.95 19.68 13.69
C ALA A 124 8.30 18.73 12.68
N TRP A 125 9.11 18.04 11.87
CA TRP A 125 8.65 17.30 10.71
C TRP A 125 8.71 15.77 10.87
N GLY A 126 9.34 15.24 11.91
CA GLY A 126 9.60 13.82 12.05
C GLY A 126 10.51 13.30 10.93
N TYR A 127 10.05 12.27 10.23
CA TYR A 127 10.76 11.79 9.04
C TYR A 127 10.49 12.62 7.78
N GLY A 128 9.57 13.60 7.83
CA GLY A 128 9.20 14.47 6.71
C GLY A 128 7.69 14.55 6.48
N LYS A 129 7.29 14.85 5.25
CA LYS A 129 5.89 14.90 4.81
C LYS A 129 5.48 13.54 4.26
N ILE A 130 4.30 13.04 4.63
CA ILE A 130 3.83 11.73 4.14
C ILE A 130 3.72 11.72 2.62
N ASN A 131 4.17 10.63 2.00
CA ASN A 131 4.07 10.40 0.56
C ASN A 131 3.16 9.19 0.28
N PRO A 132 1.86 9.41 0.04
CA PRO A 132 0.92 8.32 -0.17
C PRO A 132 1.27 7.43 -1.36
N TYR A 133 1.73 8.04 -2.45
CA TYR A 133 1.98 7.34 -3.71
C TYR A 133 3.25 6.48 -3.68
N GLU A 134 4.38 7.05 -3.24
CA GLU A 134 5.62 6.27 -3.11
C GLU A 134 5.48 5.18 -2.04
N GLY A 135 4.77 5.49 -0.94
CA GLY A 135 4.46 4.49 0.07
C GLY A 135 3.59 3.36 -0.48
N LEU A 136 2.60 3.65 -1.32
CA LEU A 136 1.78 2.63 -1.98
C LEU A 136 2.63 1.74 -2.91
N LYS A 137 3.51 2.34 -3.70
CA LYS A 137 4.43 1.57 -4.56
C LYS A 137 5.33 0.65 -3.74
N ARG A 138 5.82 1.14 -2.58
CA ARG A 138 6.65 0.36 -1.67
C ARG A 138 5.87 -0.78 -1.03
N ALA A 139 4.62 -0.53 -0.60
CA ALA A 139 3.71 -1.55 -0.06
C ALA A 139 3.40 -2.65 -1.07
N LEU A 140 3.13 -2.29 -2.34
CA LEU A 140 2.94 -3.23 -3.44
C LEU A 140 4.20 -4.06 -3.74
N LYS A 141 5.39 -3.45 -3.66
CA LYS A 141 6.65 -4.16 -3.83
C LYS A 141 6.86 -5.18 -2.72
N LEU A 142 6.54 -4.85 -1.48
CA LEU A 142 6.57 -5.80 -0.37
C LEU A 142 5.54 -6.91 -0.54
N ALA A 143 4.30 -6.60 -0.97
CA ALA A 143 3.29 -7.62 -1.29
C ALA A 143 3.76 -8.57 -2.38
N SER A 144 4.44 -8.04 -3.41
CA SER A 144 5.01 -8.88 -4.47
C SER A 144 6.19 -9.71 -3.99
N THR A 145 6.84 -9.30 -2.92
CA THR A 145 7.98 -10.04 -2.31
C THR A 145 7.47 -11.08 -1.32
N ASP A 146 6.37 -10.81 -0.59
CA ASP A 146 5.76 -11.77 0.35
C ASP A 146 4.93 -12.87 -0.36
N GLY A 147 4.41 -12.58 -1.55
CA GLY A 147 3.66 -13.54 -2.39
C GLY A 147 4.45 -14.13 -3.54
N ILE A 148 5.57 -13.53 -3.89
CA ILE A 148 6.49 -13.93 -4.93
C ILE A 148 7.87 -13.61 -4.40
N ASN A 149 8.47 -14.57 -3.74
CA ASN A 149 9.92 -14.59 -3.66
C ASN A 149 10.44 -14.61 -5.09
N ASP A 150 10.66 -13.46 -5.71
CA ASP A 150 11.75 -13.31 -6.66
C ASP A 150 13.02 -13.50 -5.83
N ILE A 151 13.24 -14.73 -5.43
CA ILE A 151 14.48 -15.15 -4.85
C ILE A 151 15.50 -15.05 -5.98
N GLN A 152 16.14 -13.89 -6.06
CA GLN A 152 17.55 -13.84 -6.43
C GLN A 152 18.39 -14.40 -5.26
N ASN A 153 17.86 -15.35 -4.54
CA ASN A 153 18.63 -16.23 -3.67
C ASN A 153 18.97 -17.46 -4.50
N SER A 154 20.24 -17.70 -4.67
CA SER A 154 20.81 -18.90 -5.28
C SER A 154 20.37 -20.25 -4.62
N GLU A 155 19.39 -20.22 -3.69
CA GLU A 155 18.87 -21.35 -2.92
C GLU A 155 17.38 -21.66 -3.16
N ALA A 156 16.64 -20.88 -3.98
CA ALA A 156 15.27 -21.24 -4.28
C ALA A 156 15.22 -22.55 -5.07
N PRO A 157 14.36 -23.53 -4.70
CA PRO A 157 14.30 -24.81 -5.38
C PRO A 157 13.86 -24.69 -6.84
N VAL A 158 13.14 -23.61 -7.20
CA VAL A 158 12.75 -23.34 -8.60
C VAL A 158 12.86 -21.85 -8.93
N SER A 159 13.11 -21.54 -10.21
CA SER A 159 13.05 -20.18 -10.77
C SER A 159 12.13 -20.13 -11.99
N PHE A 160 11.55 -18.96 -12.24
CA PHE A 160 10.56 -18.72 -13.29
C PHE A 160 11.14 -17.80 -14.36
N HIS A 161 11.12 -18.23 -15.60
CA HIS A 161 11.60 -17.46 -16.74
C HIS A 161 10.46 -17.23 -17.75
N LYS A 162 10.20 -15.96 -18.06
CA LYS A 162 9.12 -15.57 -18.97
C LYS A 162 9.56 -15.82 -20.43
N GLY A 163 8.73 -16.54 -21.18
CA GLY A 163 8.81 -16.67 -22.64
C GLY A 163 7.62 -16.00 -23.35
N ASN A 164 7.54 -16.17 -24.67
CA ASN A 164 6.36 -15.75 -25.45
C ASN A 164 5.21 -16.72 -25.19
N ASN A 165 4.13 -16.24 -24.52
CA ASN A 165 2.94 -17.02 -24.13
C ASN A 165 3.22 -18.31 -23.33
N ALA A 166 4.39 -18.42 -22.73
CA ALA A 166 4.80 -19.56 -21.93
C ALA A 166 5.72 -19.12 -20.79
N TRP A 167 5.78 -19.92 -19.73
CA TRP A 167 6.71 -19.77 -18.64
C TRP A 167 7.56 -21.02 -18.53
N ARG A 168 8.88 -20.83 -18.42
CA ARG A 168 9.82 -21.90 -18.10
C ARG A 168 10.10 -21.91 -16.62
N ILE A 169 10.03 -23.09 -16.02
CA ILE A 169 10.32 -23.35 -14.62
C ILE A 169 11.59 -24.15 -14.59
N LEU A 170 12.65 -23.57 -14.04
CA LEU A 170 13.94 -24.21 -13.86
C LEU A 170 14.08 -24.73 -12.43
N PHE A 171 14.42 -25.98 -12.26
CA PHE A 171 14.72 -26.58 -10.97
C PHE A 171 16.17 -26.29 -10.57
N ASN A 172 16.35 -25.60 -9.44
CA ASN A 172 17.67 -25.23 -8.90
C ASN A 172 18.20 -26.30 -7.93
N THR A 173 17.34 -27.22 -7.51
CA THR A 173 17.66 -28.34 -6.60
C THR A 173 17.07 -29.62 -7.14
N ASN A 174 17.59 -30.78 -6.65
CA ASN A 174 16.96 -32.06 -6.87
C ASN A 174 15.74 -32.20 -5.95
N GLU A 175 14.60 -32.58 -6.50
CA GLU A 175 13.36 -32.81 -5.77
C GLU A 175 12.87 -34.25 -5.98
N SER A 176 12.19 -34.83 -5.00
CA SER A 176 11.60 -36.17 -5.14
C SER A 176 10.32 -36.14 -5.96
N SER A 177 9.61 -35.02 -5.95
CA SER A 177 8.45 -34.73 -6.80
C SER A 177 8.19 -33.23 -6.89
N ALA A 178 7.52 -32.80 -7.94
CA ALA A 178 7.01 -31.45 -8.06
C ALA A 178 5.62 -31.45 -8.70
N SER A 179 4.71 -30.65 -8.18
CA SER A 179 3.39 -30.41 -8.75
C SER A 179 3.32 -28.96 -9.22
N ILE A 180 2.96 -28.74 -10.47
CA ILE A 180 2.77 -27.45 -11.08
C ILE A 180 1.29 -27.28 -11.41
N ARG A 181 0.65 -26.27 -10.83
CA ARG A 181 -0.77 -25.99 -11.01
C ARG A 181 -0.94 -24.57 -11.56
N VAL A 182 -1.79 -24.42 -12.55
CA VAL A 182 -2.20 -23.12 -13.07
C VAL A 182 -3.66 -22.90 -12.71
N THR A 183 -3.94 -21.79 -12.06
CA THR A 183 -5.31 -21.40 -11.70
C THR A 183 -5.64 -20.01 -12.25
N ASP A 184 -6.91 -19.74 -12.49
CA ASP A 184 -7.40 -18.39 -12.73
C ASP A 184 -7.57 -17.62 -11.39
N LEU A 185 -7.95 -16.34 -11.46
CA LEU A 185 -8.14 -15.51 -10.25
C LEU A 185 -9.30 -15.98 -9.35
N ASN A 186 -10.21 -16.82 -9.86
CA ASN A 186 -11.30 -17.40 -9.09
C ASN A 186 -10.88 -18.72 -8.40
N GLY A 187 -9.60 -19.10 -8.53
CA GLY A 187 -9.07 -20.33 -7.98
C GLY A 187 -9.41 -21.59 -8.80
N ARG A 188 -10.05 -21.44 -9.97
CA ARG A 188 -10.36 -22.57 -10.83
C ARG A 188 -9.08 -23.12 -11.46
N LEU A 189 -8.87 -24.44 -11.32
CA LEU A 189 -7.74 -25.12 -11.92
C LEU A 189 -7.89 -25.12 -13.44
N VAL A 190 -6.85 -24.62 -14.13
CA VAL A 190 -6.78 -24.53 -15.59
C VAL A 190 -5.86 -25.60 -16.16
N SER A 191 -4.75 -25.87 -15.48
CA SER A 191 -3.77 -26.86 -15.88
C SER A 191 -3.06 -27.42 -14.65
N GLN A 192 -2.68 -28.69 -14.72
CA GLN A 192 -1.84 -29.33 -13.71
C GLN A 192 -0.86 -30.28 -14.38
N GLN A 193 0.39 -30.27 -13.90
CA GLN A 193 1.45 -31.18 -14.29
C GLN A 193 2.16 -31.68 -13.05
N THR A 194 2.48 -32.96 -13.02
CA THR A 194 3.30 -33.57 -11.94
C THR A 194 4.58 -34.07 -12.56
N LEU A 195 5.70 -33.79 -11.94
CA LEU A 195 7.02 -34.24 -12.32
C LEU A 195 7.57 -35.15 -11.22
N GLU A 196 8.08 -36.28 -11.61
CA GLU A 196 8.74 -37.20 -10.70
C GLU A 196 10.25 -36.98 -10.78
N GLN A 197 10.85 -36.81 -9.62
CA GLN A 197 12.29 -36.63 -9.42
C GLN A 197 12.96 -35.57 -10.34
N PRO A 198 12.40 -34.35 -10.47
CA PRO A 198 13.04 -33.33 -11.28
C PRO A 198 14.42 -32.99 -10.71
N LYS A 199 15.41 -32.92 -11.59
CA LYS A 199 16.82 -32.70 -11.24
C LYS A 199 17.20 -31.24 -11.32
N ARG A 200 18.24 -30.88 -10.61
CA ARG A 200 18.86 -29.54 -10.75
C ARG A 200 19.26 -29.29 -12.21
N GLY A 201 18.85 -28.12 -12.74
CA GLY A 201 19.08 -27.74 -14.14
C GLY A 201 18.01 -28.22 -15.11
N GLU A 202 17.03 -29.01 -14.64
CA GLU A 202 15.90 -29.43 -15.47
C GLU A 202 14.89 -28.28 -15.62
N GLU A 203 14.40 -28.10 -16.84
CA GLU A 203 13.39 -27.12 -17.18
C GLU A 203 12.07 -27.79 -17.58
N THR A 204 10.95 -27.21 -17.16
CA THR A 204 9.62 -27.55 -17.69
C THR A 204 8.90 -26.31 -18.19
N VAL A 205 8.03 -26.48 -19.18
CA VAL A 205 7.32 -25.38 -19.82
C VAL A 205 5.84 -25.41 -19.43
N VAL A 206 5.35 -24.29 -18.95
CA VAL A 206 3.93 -24.04 -18.74
C VAL A 206 3.44 -23.13 -19.86
N SER A 207 2.71 -23.72 -20.83
CA SER A 207 2.11 -22.95 -21.92
C SER A 207 0.81 -22.29 -21.46
N LEU A 208 0.64 -21.02 -21.81
CA LEU A 208 -0.60 -20.27 -21.65
C LEU A 208 -1.31 -20.05 -22.99
N GLU A 209 -0.83 -20.66 -24.07
CA GLU A 209 -1.23 -20.32 -25.43
C GLU A 209 -2.73 -20.55 -25.69
N SER A 210 -3.27 -21.64 -25.18
CA SER A 210 -4.68 -22.00 -25.31
C SER A 210 -5.63 -21.27 -24.35
N LEU A 211 -5.09 -20.45 -23.41
CA LEU A 211 -5.90 -19.78 -22.39
C LEU A 211 -6.37 -18.40 -22.91
N PRO A 212 -7.52 -17.91 -22.48
CA PRO A 212 -7.94 -16.53 -22.74
C PRO A 212 -6.96 -15.50 -22.19
N ALA A 213 -6.96 -14.28 -22.73
CA ALA A 213 -6.25 -13.15 -22.13
C ALA A 213 -6.74 -12.95 -20.69
N GLY A 214 -5.80 -12.78 -19.76
CA GLY A 214 -6.17 -12.69 -18.35
C GLY A 214 -4.99 -12.88 -17.40
N VAL A 215 -5.32 -12.93 -16.11
CA VAL A 215 -4.35 -13.13 -15.03
C VAL A 215 -4.48 -14.56 -14.52
N TYR A 216 -3.35 -15.23 -14.35
CA TYR A 216 -3.26 -16.59 -13.87
C TYR A 216 -2.22 -16.69 -12.76
N LEU A 217 -2.34 -17.70 -11.93
CA LEU A 217 -1.37 -18.06 -10.90
C LEU A 217 -0.75 -19.41 -11.27
N ILE A 218 0.58 -19.44 -11.39
CA ILE A 218 1.34 -20.68 -11.52
C ILE A 218 1.86 -21.01 -10.12
N ASN A 219 1.40 -22.11 -9.55
CA ASN A 219 1.86 -22.62 -8.28
C ASN A 219 2.74 -23.84 -8.51
N VAL A 220 3.93 -23.83 -7.93
CA VAL A 220 4.87 -24.95 -7.93
C VAL A 220 5.06 -25.43 -6.51
N THR A 221 4.62 -26.64 -6.22
CA THR A 221 4.82 -27.31 -4.95
C THR A 221 5.87 -28.38 -5.09
N THR A 222 6.94 -28.29 -4.32
CA THR A 222 7.98 -29.32 -4.19
C THR A 222 7.95 -29.88 -2.78
N THR A 223 8.83 -30.84 -2.48
CA THR A 223 8.97 -31.34 -1.09
C THR A 223 9.53 -30.32 -0.12
N LYS A 224 10.19 -29.25 -0.62
CA LYS A 224 10.89 -28.25 0.19
C LYS A 224 10.18 -26.90 0.19
N ALA A 225 9.33 -26.60 -0.80
CA ALA A 225 8.73 -25.30 -0.96
C ALA A 225 7.40 -25.34 -1.72
N ASN A 226 6.59 -24.30 -1.49
CA ASN A 226 5.38 -24.00 -2.24
C ASN A 226 5.51 -22.56 -2.75
N ILE A 227 5.67 -22.41 -4.07
CA ILE A 227 5.99 -21.12 -4.69
C ILE A 227 4.91 -20.77 -5.70
N THR A 228 4.35 -19.57 -5.62
CA THR A 228 3.31 -19.09 -6.54
C THR A 228 3.80 -17.91 -7.34
N ARG A 229 3.58 -17.91 -8.64
CA ARG A 229 3.88 -16.82 -9.58
C ARG A 229 2.61 -16.31 -10.25
N LYS A 230 2.33 -15.01 -10.11
CA LYS A 230 1.29 -14.32 -10.89
C LYS A 230 1.80 -14.06 -12.29
N VAL A 231 1.04 -14.45 -13.29
CA VAL A 231 1.36 -14.29 -14.71
C VAL A 231 0.22 -13.61 -15.45
N VAL A 232 0.54 -12.81 -16.45
CA VAL A 232 -0.44 -12.10 -17.26
C VAL A 232 -0.30 -12.59 -18.70
N LYS A 233 -1.37 -13.13 -19.26
CA LYS A 233 -1.50 -13.38 -20.69
C LYS A 233 -2.17 -12.15 -21.33
N LYS A 234 -1.50 -11.57 -22.30
CA LYS A 234 -2.02 -10.48 -23.14
C LYS A 234 -2.83 -11.04 -24.30
#